data_8069f2da45bee0fd506c9f70116b99af
#
_entry.id   8069f2da45bee0fd506c9f70116b99af
#
_cell.length_a   1.000
_cell.length_b   1.000
_cell.length_c   1.000
_cell.angle_alpha   90.00
_cell.angle_beta   90.00
_cell.angle_gamma   90.00
#
_symmetry.space_group_name_H-M   'P 1'
#
loop_
_entity.id
_entity.type
_entity.pdbx_description
1 polymer ?
#
loop_
_entity_poly.entity_id
_entity_poly.type
_entity_poly.pdbx_seq_one_letter_code
_entity_poly.pdbx_strand_id
1 'polypeptide(L)'
;MTFSIRLPQNSKLPDAADEMDTEGCIQCQMGSKLVLFITGHCHWMCDYCPLSETRREIDFMYANERKIEIGDWQSVIEESRAMNATGAGITGGDPVMARERVLEGARILKAEFGPDFHLHMYTSIPFKPEWADEFAAAGIDEIRFHFLNLESDKYRDTITACSNSGMLTGVELPCEPDKENELMQLLEKMREMDVQFLNLNELEITVGNHDNMELRGFNLSTEITAGAAGSSELSIAMRDRVMAAQLGLPDPIDGVTREPYGFHLKFCTATYKDSGQLRRRFIRRGEHTISPHETLTDDGTLIFGALSSTPDEQEEWIDEICKETGLPSRFLYWDE
;
A
#
# COMPACT_ATOMS: atom_id res chain seq x y z
N MET A 1 24.15 -9.10 8.64
CA MET A 1 23.68 -10.05 7.61
C MET A 1 22.68 -9.31 6.75
N THR A 2 23.05 -8.98 5.53
CA THR A 2 22.16 -8.29 4.59
C THR A 2 21.18 -9.33 4.05
N PHE A 3 19.94 -9.32 4.52
CA PHE A 3 18.87 -10.12 3.92
C PHE A 3 18.44 -9.45 2.60
N SER A 4 18.99 -9.91 1.50
CA SER A 4 18.37 -9.64 0.20
C SER A 4 17.17 -10.57 0.07
N ILE A 5 15.97 -10.00 0.12
CA ILE A 5 14.75 -10.74 -0.18
C ILE A 5 14.81 -11.06 -1.68
N ARG A 6 15.10 -12.32 -2.00
CA ARG A 6 14.90 -12.81 -3.35
C ARG A 6 13.41 -13.08 -3.52
N LEU A 7 12.78 -12.39 -4.47
CA LEU A 7 11.49 -12.81 -5.01
C LEU A 7 11.55 -14.31 -5.36
N PRO A 8 10.43 -15.05 -5.26
CA PRO A 8 10.43 -16.49 -5.53
C PRO A 8 11.11 -16.79 -6.87
N GLN A 9 12.14 -17.63 -6.86
CA GLN A 9 12.97 -17.94 -8.03
C GLN A 9 12.28 -18.82 -9.09
N ASN A 10 10.96 -18.94 -9.07
CA ASN A 10 10.20 -19.82 -9.97
C ASN A 10 9.61 -19.13 -11.20
N SER A 11 9.95 -17.86 -11.46
CA SER A 11 9.57 -17.22 -12.71
C SER A 11 10.45 -17.75 -13.85
N LYS A 12 9.83 -18.30 -14.87
CA LYS A 12 10.50 -18.77 -16.10
C LYS A 12 10.80 -17.63 -17.07
N LEU A 13 10.41 -16.39 -16.76
CA LEU A 13 10.56 -15.20 -17.58
C LEU A 13 11.53 -14.22 -16.93
N PRO A 14 12.28 -13.42 -17.72
CA PRO A 14 13.29 -12.52 -17.17
C PRO A 14 12.71 -11.42 -16.29
N ASP A 15 13.56 -10.86 -15.39
CA ASP A 15 13.25 -9.82 -14.40
C ASP A 15 12.83 -8.43 -14.98
N ALA A 16 12.52 -8.37 -16.27
CA ALA A 16 12.08 -7.16 -16.98
C ALA A 16 10.74 -6.57 -16.48
N ALA A 17 10.11 -7.19 -15.47
CA ALA A 17 8.86 -6.70 -14.89
C ALA A 17 9.04 -5.40 -14.09
N ASP A 18 10.24 -5.10 -13.59
CA ASP A 18 10.48 -3.94 -12.74
C ASP A 18 10.54 -2.61 -13.51
N GLU A 19 10.85 -2.65 -14.82
CA GLU A 19 10.91 -1.44 -15.66
C GLU A 19 9.53 -0.85 -16.01
N MET A 20 8.45 -1.56 -15.68
CA MET A 20 7.07 -1.21 -16.04
C MET A 20 6.20 -0.83 -14.84
N ASP A 21 6.80 -0.63 -13.68
CA ASP A 21 6.08 -0.23 -12.47
C ASP A 21 5.59 1.22 -12.57
N THR A 22 4.36 1.46 -12.09
CA THR A 22 3.85 2.82 -11.98
C THR A 22 4.60 3.61 -10.92
N GLU A 23 4.59 4.93 -11.01
CA GLU A 23 5.20 5.81 -10.00
C GLU A 23 4.67 5.48 -8.59
N GLY A 24 3.36 5.21 -8.47
CA GLY A 24 2.75 4.77 -7.21
C GLY A 24 3.37 3.48 -6.66
N CYS A 25 3.67 2.50 -7.52
CA CYS A 25 4.31 1.25 -7.14
C CYS A 25 5.79 1.45 -6.75
N ILE A 26 6.54 2.22 -7.55
CA ILE A 26 7.95 2.54 -7.27
C ILE A 26 8.08 3.20 -5.89
N GLN A 27 7.27 4.21 -5.60
CA GLN A 27 7.29 4.90 -4.31
C GLN A 27 6.90 3.99 -3.15
N CYS A 28 5.93 3.07 -3.34
CA CYS A 28 5.59 2.05 -2.35
C CYS A 28 6.79 1.14 -2.05
N GLN A 29 7.49 0.68 -3.08
CA GLN A 29 8.69 -0.16 -2.94
C GLN A 29 9.82 0.56 -2.20
N MET A 30 9.99 1.86 -2.45
CA MET A 30 10.98 2.70 -1.77
C MET A 30 10.62 3.03 -0.31
N GLY A 31 9.41 2.69 0.15
CA GLY A 31 8.89 3.09 1.45
C GLY A 31 8.67 4.61 1.56
N SER A 32 8.58 5.31 0.43
CA SER A 32 8.40 6.77 0.38
C SER A 32 6.96 7.22 0.23
N LYS A 33 6.02 6.29 0.20
CA LYS A 33 4.58 6.55 0.07
C LYS A 33 3.91 6.59 1.44
N LEU A 34 3.32 7.74 1.81
CA LEU A 34 2.43 7.82 2.96
C LEU A 34 1.18 6.96 2.71
N VAL A 35 0.76 6.17 3.67
CA VAL A 35 -0.54 5.49 3.65
C VAL A 35 -1.55 6.40 4.37
N LEU A 36 -2.42 7.04 3.59
CA LEU A 36 -3.47 7.91 4.09
C LEU A 36 -4.80 7.17 4.11
N PHE A 37 -5.16 6.64 5.28
CA PHE A 37 -6.47 6.07 5.53
C PHE A 37 -7.46 7.19 5.78
N ILE A 38 -8.42 7.39 4.87
CA ILE A 38 -9.28 8.59 4.84
C ILE A 38 -10.62 8.41 5.55
N THR A 39 -11.13 7.18 5.61
CA THR A 39 -12.38 6.79 6.27
C THR A 39 -12.47 5.28 6.43
N GLY A 40 -13.18 4.80 7.46
CA GLY A 40 -13.51 3.37 7.60
C GLY A 40 -14.81 2.97 6.90
N HIS A 41 -15.58 3.93 6.40
CA HIS A 41 -16.83 3.61 5.69
C HIS A 41 -16.57 2.95 4.35
N CYS A 42 -17.36 1.90 4.07
CA CYS A 42 -17.37 1.20 2.79
C CYS A 42 -18.81 0.85 2.41
N HIS A 43 -19.14 0.90 1.13
CA HIS A 43 -20.47 0.53 0.63
C HIS A 43 -20.64 -0.99 0.48
N TRP A 44 -19.56 -1.78 0.67
CA TRP A 44 -19.54 -3.22 0.46
C TRP A 44 -18.76 -3.94 1.57
N MET A 45 -19.17 -5.15 1.87
CA MET A 45 -18.49 -6.02 2.82
C MET A 45 -17.90 -7.22 2.07
N CYS A 46 -16.64 -7.06 1.61
CA CYS A 46 -15.90 -8.17 1.03
C CYS A 46 -15.56 -9.20 2.13
N ASP A 47 -15.77 -10.48 1.86
CA ASP A 47 -15.42 -11.55 2.77
C ASP A 47 -13.91 -11.67 3.04
N TYR A 48 -13.10 -11.28 2.06
CA TYR A 48 -11.64 -11.23 2.15
C TYR A 48 -11.08 -9.91 2.70
N CYS A 49 -11.92 -8.94 3.11
CA CYS A 49 -11.44 -7.63 3.55
C CYS A 49 -10.51 -7.76 4.77
N PRO A 50 -9.23 -7.35 4.66
CA PRO A 50 -8.25 -7.50 5.74
C PRO A 50 -8.40 -6.44 6.85
N LEU A 51 -9.34 -5.50 6.68
CA LEU A 51 -9.51 -4.38 7.59
C LEU A 51 -9.98 -4.84 8.96
N SER A 52 -9.30 -4.36 10.01
CA SER A 52 -9.66 -4.69 11.40
C SER A 52 -11.03 -4.13 11.77
N GLU A 53 -11.72 -4.77 12.74
CA GLU A 53 -13.00 -4.31 13.26
C GLU A 53 -12.93 -2.89 13.86
N THR A 54 -11.77 -2.51 14.41
CA THR A 54 -11.55 -1.18 14.98
C THR A 54 -11.44 -0.07 13.93
N ARG A 55 -11.34 -0.44 12.64
CA ARG A 55 -11.26 0.50 11.51
C ARG A 55 -12.48 0.42 10.59
N ARG A 56 -13.16 -0.72 10.56
CA ARG A 56 -14.31 -0.96 9.67
C ARG A 56 -15.53 -0.15 10.15
N GLU A 57 -16.18 0.55 9.21
CA GLU A 57 -17.39 1.34 9.45
C GLU A 57 -17.25 2.47 10.50
N ILE A 58 -16.02 2.85 10.85
CA ILE A 58 -15.76 3.95 11.78
C ILE A 58 -15.15 5.12 10.99
N ASP A 59 -15.74 6.32 11.13
CA ASP A 59 -15.25 7.50 10.41
C ASP A 59 -14.14 8.20 11.20
N PHE A 60 -12.90 7.98 10.75
CA PHE A 60 -11.69 8.63 11.24
C PHE A 60 -10.58 8.52 10.19
N MET A 61 -9.43 9.12 10.47
CA MET A 61 -8.27 9.11 9.58
C MET A 61 -7.05 8.48 10.26
N TYR A 62 -6.14 7.95 9.41
CA TYR A 62 -4.77 7.60 9.82
C TYR A 62 -3.79 8.12 8.78
N ALA A 63 -2.66 8.64 9.26
CA ALA A 63 -1.45 8.82 8.45
C ALA A 63 -0.45 7.75 8.88
N ASN A 64 -0.20 6.76 8.02
CA ASN A 64 0.47 5.52 8.37
C ASN A 64 -0.23 4.83 9.57
N GLU A 65 0.46 4.68 10.68
CA GLU A 65 -0.05 4.07 11.93
C GLU A 65 -0.65 5.10 12.90
N ARG A 66 -0.42 6.41 12.67
CA ARG A 66 -0.89 7.49 13.54
C ARG A 66 -2.37 7.78 13.29
N LYS A 67 -3.22 7.59 14.31
CA LYS A 67 -4.61 8.02 14.27
C LYS A 67 -4.70 9.54 14.30
N ILE A 68 -5.58 10.11 13.46
CA ILE A 68 -5.71 11.55 13.24
C ILE A 68 -7.19 11.93 13.29
N GLU A 69 -7.50 13.07 13.86
CA GLU A 69 -8.83 13.64 13.81
C GLU A 69 -9.20 14.04 12.37
N ILE A 70 -10.49 13.94 12.04
CA ILE A 70 -11.00 14.32 10.73
C ILE A 70 -10.72 15.80 10.47
N GLY A 71 -10.01 16.08 9.35
CA GLY A 71 -9.64 17.44 8.96
C GLY A 71 -8.35 17.98 9.61
N ASP A 72 -7.67 17.19 10.44
CA ASP A 72 -6.34 17.54 10.94
C ASP A 72 -5.26 17.26 9.89
N TRP A 73 -5.27 18.06 8.84
CA TRP A 73 -4.28 17.97 7.76
C TRP A 73 -2.87 18.33 8.19
N GLN A 74 -2.73 19.10 9.29
CA GLN A 74 -1.42 19.44 9.84
C GLN A 74 -0.68 18.18 10.30
N SER A 75 -1.36 17.28 11.02
CA SER A 75 -0.80 15.99 11.42
C SER A 75 -0.45 15.09 10.23
N VAL A 76 -1.21 15.15 9.13
CA VAL A 76 -0.88 14.43 7.88
C VAL A 76 0.42 14.98 7.27
N ILE A 77 0.56 16.31 7.21
CA ILE A 77 1.76 16.99 6.71
C ILE A 77 2.99 16.65 7.57
N GLU A 78 2.85 16.69 8.89
CA GLU A 78 3.92 16.35 9.83
C GLU A 78 4.42 14.92 9.63
N GLU A 79 3.52 13.94 9.54
CA GLU A 79 3.90 12.55 9.29
C GLU A 79 4.54 12.38 7.90
N SER A 80 4.02 13.07 6.89
CA SER A 80 4.63 13.07 5.54
C SER A 80 6.06 13.60 5.56
N ARG A 81 6.31 14.67 6.32
CA ARG A 81 7.66 15.24 6.50
C ARG A 81 8.56 14.30 7.32
N ALA A 82 8.03 13.72 8.41
CA ALA A 82 8.77 12.81 9.28
C ALA A 82 9.32 11.59 8.54
N MET A 83 8.61 11.08 7.53
CA MET A 83 9.09 9.98 6.69
C MET A 83 9.69 10.44 5.36
N ASN A 84 9.85 11.76 5.13
CA ASN A 84 10.28 12.32 3.86
C ASN A 84 9.49 11.72 2.67
N ALA A 85 8.16 11.77 2.77
CA ALA A 85 7.28 11.19 1.76
C ALA A 85 7.42 11.88 0.41
N THR A 86 7.37 11.11 -0.67
CA THR A 86 7.33 11.61 -2.05
C THR A 86 5.94 11.51 -2.67
N GLY A 87 4.98 10.97 -1.92
CA GLY A 87 3.59 10.84 -2.33
C GLY A 87 2.74 10.19 -1.26
N ALA A 88 1.44 10.06 -1.53
CA ALA A 88 0.51 9.36 -0.66
C ALA A 88 -0.39 8.38 -1.44
N GLY A 89 -0.72 7.25 -0.82
CA GLY A 89 -1.77 6.34 -1.24
C GLY A 89 -3.02 6.56 -0.38
N ILE A 90 -4.09 7.07 -0.99
CA ILE A 90 -5.35 7.35 -0.32
C ILE A 90 -6.20 6.08 -0.31
N THR A 91 -6.42 5.54 0.87
CA THR A 91 -7.11 4.28 1.12
C THR A 91 -8.11 4.41 2.26
N GLY A 92 -8.71 3.30 2.68
CA GLY A 92 -9.68 3.27 3.77
C GLY A 92 -10.62 2.09 3.67
N GLY A 93 -11.88 2.30 4.02
CA GLY A 93 -12.99 1.49 3.54
C GLY A 93 -13.12 1.72 2.03
N ASP A 94 -13.81 2.78 1.62
CA ASP A 94 -13.73 3.27 0.23
C ASP A 94 -13.61 4.80 0.22
N PRO A 95 -12.50 5.36 -0.28
CA PRO A 95 -12.27 6.80 -0.31
C PRO A 95 -13.36 7.63 -0.99
N VAL A 96 -14.06 7.08 -1.99
CA VAL A 96 -15.17 7.77 -2.67
C VAL A 96 -16.34 8.05 -1.72
N MET A 97 -16.51 7.26 -0.63
CA MET A 97 -17.47 7.54 0.43
C MET A 97 -17.15 8.83 1.21
N ALA A 98 -15.89 9.23 1.22
CA ALA A 98 -15.41 10.48 1.83
C ALA A 98 -14.87 11.46 0.78
N ARG A 99 -15.53 11.55 -0.38
CA ARG A 99 -15.07 12.28 -1.57
C ARG A 99 -14.58 13.69 -1.27
N GLU A 100 -15.36 14.51 -0.55
CA GLU A 100 -14.98 15.89 -0.25
C GLU A 100 -13.67 15.96 0.54
N ARG A 101 -13.47 15.03 1.48
CA ARG A 101 -12.24 14.91 2.27
C ARG A 101 -11.05 14.50 1.39
N VAL A 102 -11.27 13.60 0.42
CA VAL A 102 -10.24 13.23 -0.57
C VAL A 102 -9.83 14.47 -1.39
N LEU A 103 -10.80 15.22 -1.93
CA LEU A 103 -10.53 16.41 -2.73
C LEU A 103 -9.80 17.50 -1.94
N GLU A 104 -10.22 17.73 -0.68
CA GLU A 104 -9.55 18.66 0.23
C GLU A 104 -8.12 18.24 0.51
N GLY A 105 -7.90 17.00 0.95
CA GLY A 105 -6.59 16.45 1.27
C GLY A 105 -5.63 16.46 0.09
N ALA A 106 -6.11 16.09 -1.10
CA ALA A 106 -5.32 16.12 -2.32
C ALA A 106 -4.81 17.54 -2.63
N ARG A 107 -5.69 18.54 -2.58
CA ARG A 107 -5.30 19.96 -2.80
C ARG A 107 -4.28 20.44 -1.76
N ILE A 108 -4.48 20.10 -0.49
CA ILE A 108 -3.58 20.49 0.60
C ILE A 108 -2.21 19.85 0.41
N LEU A 109 -2.13 18.56 0.13
CA LEU A 109 -0.87 17.85 -0.07
C LEU A 109 -0.11 18.36 -1.30
N LYS A 110 -0.82 18.60 -2.42
CA LYS A 110 -0.19 19.21 -3.61
C LYS A 110 0.28 20.65 -3.37
N ALA A 111 -0.46 21.43 -2.60
CA ALA A 111 -0.07 22.79 -2.25
C ALA A 111 1.18 22.82 -1.34
N GLU A 112 1.29 21.87 -0.42
CA GLU A 112 2.38 21.78 0.55
C GLU A 112 3.68 21.21 -0.06
N PHE A 113 3.56 20.09 -0.82
CA PHE A 113 4.72 19.34 -1.30
C PHE A 113 5.03 19.55 -2.79
N GLY A 114 4.16 20.26 -3.51
CA GLY A 114 4.31 20.52 -4.93
C GLY A 114 3.62 19.50 -5.85
N PRO A 115 3.60 19.79 -7.17
CA PRO A 115 2.89 18.97 -8.14
C PRO A 115 3.45 17.54 -8.29
N ASP A 116 4.74 17.34 -8.01
CA ASP A 116 5.42 16.05 -8.12
C ASP A 116 5.13 15.11 -6.95
N PHE A 117 4.44 15.56 -5.90
CA PHE A 117 4.01 14.71 -4.80
C PHE A 117 2.89 13.78 -5.28
N HIS A 118 3.23 12.55 -5.64
CA HIS A 118 2.34 11.63 -6.33
C HIS A 118 1.20 11.13 -5.45
N LEU A 119 -0.05 11.32 -5.88
CA LEU A 119 -1.25 10.87 -5.19
C LEU A 119 -1.95 9.75 -5.97
N HIS A 120 -2.09 8.59 -5.36
CA HIS A 120 -2.99 7.56 -5.88
C HIS A 120 -4.15 7.27 -4.92
N MET A 121 -5.27 6.84 -5.47
CA MET A 121 -6.48 6.54 -4.72
C MET A 121 -7.03 5.17 -5.12
N TYR A 122 -7.59 4.46 -4.14
CA TYR A 122 -8.31 3.20 -4.37
C TYR A 122 -9.81 3.42 -4.34
N THR A 123 -10.58 2.68 -5.14
CA THR A 123 -12.04 2.65 -5.03
C THR A 123 -12.63 1.38 -5.62
N SER A 124 -13.71 0.90 -5.01
CA SER A 124 -14.59 -0.14 -5.53
C SER A 124 -15.96 0.42 -6.00
N ILE A 125 -16.10 1.75 -5.97
CA ILE A 125 -17.34 2.44 -6.36
C ILE A 125 -17.17 2.99 -7.77
N PRO A 126 -17.97 2.54 -8.77
CA PRO A 126 -18.13 3.30 -10.00
C PRO A 126 -18.85 4.63 -9.69
N PHE A 127 -18.28 5.72 -10.16
CA PHE A 127 -18.79 7.06 -9.90
C PHE A 127 -19.08 7.83 -11.19
N LYS A 128 -19.72 8.99 -11.05
CA LYS A 128 -20.09 9.82 -12.19
C LYS A 128 -18.87 10.35 -12.94
N PRO A 129 -18.86 10.38 -14.27
CA PRO A 129 -17.73 10.88 -15.07
C PRO A 129 -17.21 12.26 -14.64
N GLU A 130 -18.09 13.17 -14.24
CA GLU A 130 -17.72 14.54 -13.81
C GLU A 130 -16.82 14.54 -12.57
N TRP A 131 -16.90 13.51 -11.73
CA TRP A 131 -16.03 13.38 -10.56
C TRP A 131 -14.57 13.05 -10.94
N ALA A 132 -14.36 12.42 -12.11
CA ALA A 132 -13.01 12.18 -12.60
C ALA A 132 -12.25 13.48 -12.83
N ASP A 133 -12.88 14.47 -13.47
CA ASP A 133 -12.30 15.80 -13.67
C ASP A 133 -12.01 16.51 -12.34
N GLU A 134 -12.89 16.33 -11.34
CA GLU A 134 -12.69 16.93 -10.02
C GLU A 134 -11.53 16.29 -9.25
N PHE A 135 -11.37 14.97 -9.32
CA PHE A 135 -10.23 14.24 -8.72
C PHE A 135 -8.91 14.65 -9.40
N ALA A 136 -8.87 14.66 -10.73
CA ALA A 136 -7.71 15.11 -11.48
C ALA A 136 -7.34 16.58 -11.16
N ALA A 137 -8.32 17.48 -11.13
CA ALA A 137 -8.12 18.88 -10.78
C ALA A 137 -7.68 19.09 -9.32
N ALA A 138 -8.03 18.18 -8.42
CA ALA A 138 -7.55 18.19 -7.04
C ALA A 138 -6.10 17.68 -6.91
N GLY A 139 -5.58 17.00 -7.94
CA GLY A 139 -4.21 16.50 -7.99
C GLY A 139 -4.07 15.00 -7.77
N ILE A 140 -5.14 14.21 -7.95
CA ILE A 140 -5.02 12.74 -8.00
C ILE A 140 -4.35 12.37 -9.33
N ASP A 141 -3.20 11.69 -9.25
CA ASP A 141 -2.39 11.30 -10.40
C ASP A 141 -2.75 9.90 -10.91
N GLU A 142 -3.15 8.99 -10.00
CA GLU A 142 -3.40 7.60 -10.30
C GLU A 142 -4.64 7.11 -9.54
N ILE A 143 -5.49 6.32 -10.20
CA ILE A 143 -6.66 5.69 -9.58
C ILE A 143 -6.64 4.18 -9.79
N ARG A 144 -6.89 3.42 -8.73
CA ARG A 144 -6.91 1.97 -8.70
C ARG A 144 -8.29 1.45 -8.38
N PHE A 145 -8.89 0.79 -9.35
CA PHE A 145 -10.20 0.21 -9.22
C PHE A 145 -10.14 -1.20 -8.62
N HIS A 146 -10.98 -1.43 -7.65
CA HIS A 146 -11.23 -2.76 -7.10
C HIS A 146 -12.52 -3.32 -7.66
N PHE A 147 -12.45 -4.28 -8.56
CA PHE A 147 -13.63 -4.88 -9.18
C PHE A 147 -14.28 -5.89 -8.24
N LEU A 148 -15.36 -5.48 -7.59
CA LEU A 148 -16.14 -6.37 -6.72
C LEU A 148 -16.61 -7.59 -7.51
N ASN A 149 -16.35 -8.79 -6.96
CA ASN A 149 -16.68 -10.08 -7.59
C ASN A 149 -16.09 -10.27 -9.00
N LEU A 150 -14.99 -9.58 -9.33
CA LEU A 150 -14.37 -9.56 -10.66
C LEU A 150 -15.30 -9.06 -11.78
N GLU A 151 -16.36 -8.31 -11.42
CA GLU A 151 -17.31 -7.71 -12.36
C GLU A 151 -16.78 -6.37 -12.89
N SER A 152 -16.17 -6.35 -14.06
CA SER A 152 -15.52 -5.17 -14.63
C SER A 152 -16.48 -4.22 -15.39
N ASP A 153 -17.57 -4.73 -15.94
CA ASP A 153 -18.38 -3.97 -16.91
C ASP A 153 -18.96 -2.67 -16.34
N LYS A 154 -19.37 -2.65 -15.07
CA LYS A 154 -19.92 -1.49 -14.38
C LYS A 154 -18.92 -0.33 -14.17
N TYR A 155 -17.62 -0.59 -14.34
CA TYR A 155 -16.56 0.42 -14.14
C TYR A 155 -16.10 1.09 -15.45
N ARG A 156 -16.50 0.59 -16.63
CA ARG A 156 -15.99 1.06 -17.93
C ARG A 156 -16.09 2.57 -18.10
N ASP A 157 -17.27 3.14 -17.91
CA ASP A 157 -17.49 4.58 -18.10
C ASP A 157 -16.65 5.42 -17.13
N THR A 158 -16.54 4.97 -15.88
CA THR A 158 -15.71 5.63 -14.85
C THR A 158 -14.22 5.57 -15.19
N ILE A 159 -13.73 4.40 -15.62
CA ILE A 159 -12.33 4.21 -16.04
C ILE A 159 -12.00 5.09 -17.22
N THR A 160 -12.85 5.08 -18.27
CA THR A 160 -12.67 5.94 -19.45
C THR A 160 -12.69 7.42 -19.08
N ALA A 161 -13.56 7.85 -18.16
CA ALA A 161 -13.57 9.22 -17.66
C ALA A 161 -12.27 9.59 -16.94
N CYS A 162 -11.77 8.71 -16.05
CA CYS A 162 -10.50 8.93 -15.35
C CYS A 162 -9.31 8.99 -16.29
N SER A 163 -9.24 8.11 -17.28
CA SER A 163 -8.18 8.13 -18.31
C SER A 163 -8.24 9.43 -19.13
N ASN A 164 -9.43 9.85 -19.55
CA ASN A 164 -9.62 11.10 -20.29
C ASN A 164 -9.27 12.36 -19.48
N SER A 165 -9.41 12.31 -18.15
CA SER A 165 -9.03 13.41 -17.25
C SER A 165 -7.51 13.42 -16.97
N GLY A 166 -6.73 12.51 -17.58
CA GLY A 166 -5.27 12.44 -17.47
C GLY A 166 -4.73 11.67 -16.27
N MET A 167 -5.58 11.03 -15.50
CA MET A 167 -5.14 10.14 -14.42
C MET A 167 -4.67 8.78 -14.97
N LEU A 168 -3.61 8.22 -14.40
CA LEU A 168 -3.24 6.83 -14.64
C LEU A 168 -4.31 5.93 -14.05
N THR A 169 -4.87 5.01 -14.84
CA THR A 169 -5.91 4.09 -14.40
C THR A 169 -5.36 2.68 -14.28
N GLY A 170 -5.63 2.04 -13.16
CA GLY A 170 -5.25 0.67 -12.91
C GLY A 170 -6.33 -0.11 -12.17
N VAL A 171 -6.09 -1.40 -12.04
CA VAL A 171 -6.92 -2.32 -11.26
C VAL A 171 -6.06 -2.96 -10.19
N GLU A 172 -6.58 -3.08 -8.97
CA GLU A 172 -5.90 -3.75 -7.89
C GLU A 172 -6.85 -4.71 -7.17
N LEU A 173 -6.50 -5.99 -7.16
CA LEU A 173 -7.35 -7.08 -6.69
C LEU A 173 -6.57 -8.06 -5.81
N PRO A 174 -7.21 -8.69 -4.81
CA PRO A 174 -6.65 -9.88 -4.21
C PRO A 174 -6.70 -11.03 -5.22
N CYS A 175 -5.65 -11.84 -5.24
CA CYS A 175 -5.61 -13.04 -6.06
C CYS A 175 -6.23 -14.20 -5.28
N GLU A 176 -7.49 -14.50 -5.55
CA GLU A 176 -8.27 -15.54 -4.88
C GLU A 176 -8.06 -16.88 -5.60
N PRO A 177 -7.42 -17.89 -4.97
CA PRO A 177 -7.09 -19.16 -5.63
C PRO A 177 -8.28 -19.96 -6.18
N ASP A 178 -9.46 -19.78 -5.60
CA ASP A 178 -10.69 -20.43 -6.04
C ASP A 178 -11.39 -19.73 -7.22
N LYS A 179 -10.83 -18.62 -7.72
CA LYS A 179 -11.38 -17.82 -8.83
C LYS A 179 -10.45 -17.73 -10.06
N GLU A 180 -9.65 -18.76 -10.28
CA GLU A 180 -8.71 -18.78 -11.41
C GLU A 180 -9.41 -18.54 -12.77
N ASN A 181 -10.53 -19.23 -13.03
CA ASN A 181 -11.25 -19.11 -14.29
C ASN A 181 -11.86 -17.71 -14.50
N GLU A 182 -12.42 -17.13 -13.43
CA GLU A 182 -12.99 -15.79 -13.45
C GLU A 182 -11.92 -14.74 -13.67
N LEU A 183 -10.74 -14.93 -13.05
CA LEU A 183 -9.60 -14.05 -13.23
C LEU A 183 -9.06 -14.10 -14.67
N MET A 184 -8.97 -15.31 -15.27
CA MET A 184 -8.60 -15.45 -16.68
C MET A 184 -9.59 -14.74 -17.61
N GLN A 185 -10.90 -14.86 -17.35
CA GLN A 185 -11.93 -14.16 -18.10
C GLN A 185 -11.84 -12.64 -17.92
N LEU A 186 -11.52 -12.19 -16.72
CA LEU A 186 -11.31 -10.77 -16.43
C LEU A 186 -10.13 -10.19 -17.24
N LEU A 187 -9.00 -10.90 -17.34
CA LEU A 187 -7.87 -10.47 -18.16
C LEU A 187 -8.30 -10.21 -19.61
N GLU A 188 -9.10 -11.09 -20.20
CA GLU A 188 -9.60 -10.91 -21.56
C GLU A 188 -10.56 -9.70 -21.69
N LYS A 189 -11.47 -9.49 -20.72
CA LYS A 189 -12.35 -8.32 -20.69
C LYS A 189 -11.58 -7.00 -20.55
N MET A 190 -10.51 -7.00 -19.77
CA MET A 190 -9.70 -5.80 -19.55
C MET A 190 -8.95 -5.33 -20.81
N ARG A 191 -8.78 -6.17 -21.84
CA ARG A 191 -8.22 -5.77 -23.15
C ARG A 191 -8.98 -4.61 -23.82
N GLU A 192 -10.27 -4.48 -23.50
CA GLU A 192 -11.16 -3.49 -24.07
C GLU A 192 -11.40 -2.30 -23.11
N MET A 193 -10.57 -2.16 -22.08
CA MET A 193 -10.70 -1.11 -21.06
C MET A 193 -9.48 -0.20 -21.07
N ASP A 194 -9.67 1.07 -20.72
CA ASP A 194 -8.60 2.09 -20.66
C ASP A 194 -7.79 1.95 -19.36
N VAL A 195 -7.30 0.74 -19.07
CA VAL A 195 -6.44 0.44 -17.92
C VAL A 195 -4.99 0.21 -18.36
N GLN A 196 -4.04 0.76 -17.61
CA GLN A 196 -2.62 0.64 -17.90
C GLN A 196 -1.95 -0.49 -17.12
N PHE A 197 -2.51 -0.89 -15.98
CA PHE A 197 -1.95 -1.99 -15.18
C PHE A 197 -3.01 -2.76 -14.38
N LEU A 198 -2.67 -3.98 -14.06
CA LEU A 198 -3.33 -4.81 -13.05
C LEU A 198 -2.31 -5.18 -11.98
N ASN A 199 -2.59 -4.82 -10.73
CA ASN A 199 -1.84 -5.29 -9.58
C ASN A 199 -2.62 -6.40 -8.87
N LEU A 200 -2.10 -7.61 -8.87
CA LEU A 200 -2.62 -8.69 -8.06
C LEU A 200 -1.92 -8.69 -6.71
N ASN A 201 -2.68 -8.61 -5.65
CA ASN A 201 -2.17 -8.78 -4.30
C ASN A 201 -2.33 -10.22 -3.87
N GLU A 202 -1.31 -10.80 -3.24
CA GLU A 202 -1.50 -12.05 -2.52
C GLU A 202 -2.67 -11.90 -1.56
N LEU A 203 -3.61 -12.85 -1.59
CA LEU A 203 -4.74 -12.87 -0.67
C LEU A 203 -4.21 -13.03 0.76
N GLU A 204 -4.55 -12.10 1.63
CA GLU A 204 -4.08 -12.09 3.02
C GLU A 204 -5.17 -12.62 3.96
N ILE A 205 -4.79 -13.55 4.84
CA ILE A 205 -5.62 -14.04 5.94
C ILE A 205 -5.20 -13.29 7.19
N THR A 206 -6.09 -12.46 7.70
CA THR A 206 -5.88 -11.60 8.87
C THR A 206 -6.93 -11.87 9.93
N VAL A 207 -6.76 -11.32 11.12
CA VAL A 207 -7.78 -11.44 12.18
C VAL A 207 -9.15 -10.93 11.71
N GLY A 208 -9.18 -9.92 10.82
CA GLY A 208 -10.43 -9.32 10.34
C GLY A 208 -11.22 -10.17 9.33
N ASN A 209 -10.62 -11.18 8.71
CA ASN A 209 -11.26 -12.02 7.69
C ASN A 209 -11.07 -13.52 7.91
N HIS A 210 -10.38 -13.93 8.97
CA HIS A 210 -10.00 -15.32 9.24
C HIS A 210 -11.16 -16.31 9.09
N ASP A 211 -12.26 -16.05 9.76
CA ASP A 211 -13.41 -16.96 9.78
C ASP A 211 -14.02 -17.14 8.37
N ASN A 212 -14.08 -16.06 7.59
CA ASN A 212 -14.57 -16.13 6.20
C ASN A 212 -13.61 -16.93 5.31
N MET A 213 -12.30 -16.74 5.51
CA MET A 213 -11.27 -17.46 4.73
C MET A 213 -11.25 -18.95 5.09
N GLU A 214 -11.41 -19.29 6.36
CA GLU A 214 -11.55 -20.67 6.82
C GLU A 214 -12.80 -21.35 6.23
N LEU A 215 -13.95 -20.65 6.22
CA LEU A 215 -15.20 -21.14 5.60
C LEU A 215 -15.04 -21.41 4.09
N ARG A 216 -14.19 -20.66 3.40
CA ARG A 216 -13.83 -20.88 1.99
C ARG A 216 -12.76 -21.95 1.80
N GLY A 217 -12.20 -22.49 2.88
CA GLY A 217 -11.17 -23.55 2.85
C GLY A 217 -9.76 -23.03 2.59
N PHE A 218 -9.50 -21.74 2.76
CA PHE A 218 -8.17 -21.18 2.64
C PHE A 218 -7.34 -21.41 3.91
N ASN A 219 -6.05 -21.64 3.72
CA ASN A 219 -5.07 -21.77 4.78
C ASN A 219 -3.89 -20.83 4.50
N LEU A 220 -3.15 -20.48 5.54
CA LEU A 220 -1.90 -19.76 5.37
C LEU A 220 -0.91 -20.57 4.53
N SER A 221 -0.16 -19.90 3.67
CA SER A 221 0.89 -20.53 2.86
C SER A 221 2.09 -20.99 3.71
N THR A 222 2.39 -20.24 4.78
CA THR A 222 3.41 -20.57 5.78
C THR A 222 3.01 -20.03 7.16
N GLU A 223 3.73 -20.44 8.22
CA GLU A 223 3.48 -19.95 9.60
C GLU A 223 3.94 -18.49 9.82
N ILE A 224 4.71 -17.93 8.89
CA ILE A 224 5.35 -16.61 9.06
C ILE A 224 4.82 -15.53 8.09
N THR A 225 3.80 -15.83 7.30
CA THR A 225 3.20 -14.88 6.35
C THR A 225 1.68 -14.90 6.47
N ALA A 226 1.06 -13.75 6.21
CA ALA A 226 -0.39 -13.64 6.11
C ALA A 226 -0.95 -14.17 4.77
N GLY A 227 -0.10 -14.55 3.81
CA GLY A 227 -0.51 -14.98 2.48
C GLY A 227 -1.27 -16.31 2.47
N ALA A 228 -2.36 -16.38 1.72
CA ALA A 228 -3.12 -17.60 1.51
C ALA A 228 -2.41 -18.55 0.54
N ALA A 229 -2.42 -19.85 0.86
CA ALA A 229 -1.85 -20.89 0.01
C ALA A 229 -2.49 -20.90 -1.39
N GLY A 230 -1.66 -20.97 -2.43
CA GLY A 230 -2.07 -20.94 -3.83
C GLY A 230 -2.21 -19.53 -4.43
N SER A 231 -2.28 -18.48 -3.61
CA SER A 231 -2.49 -17.11 -4.11
C SER A 231 -1.27 -16.57 -4.86
N SER A 232 -0.07 -16.77 -4.34
CA SER A 232 1.15 -16.35 -5.02
C SER A 232 1.39 -17.13 -6.31
N GLU A 233 1.15 -18.44 -6.31
CA GLU A 233 1.29 -19.30 -7.47
C GLU A 233 0.35 -18.88 -8.60
N LEU A 234 -0.92 -18.60 -8.28
CA LEU A 234 -1.89 -18.11 -9.25
C LEU A 234 -1.50 -16.73 -9.78
N SER A 235 -1.04 -15.82 -8.91
CA SER A 235 -0.58 -14.48 -9.32
C SER A 235 0.60 -14.56 -10.30
N ILE A 236 1.57 -15.45 -10.04
CA ILE A 236 2.71 -15.69 -10.93
C ILE A 236 2.23 -16.25 -12.28
N ALA A 237 1.31 -17.22 -12.26
CA ALA A 237 0.77 -17.80 -13.47
C ALA A 237 0.05 -16.76 -14.34
N MET A 238 -0.75 -15.87 -13.74
CA MET A 238 -1.43 -14.79 -14.45
C MET A 238 -0.44 -13.76 -15.01
N ARG A 239 0.59 -13.39 -14.25
CA ARG A 239 1.65 -12.49 -14.70
C ARG A 239 2.39 -13.10 -15.90
N ASP A 240 2.80 -14.35 -15.78
CA ASP A 240 3.55 -15.05 -16.85
C ASP A 240 2.72 -15.19 -18.12
N ARG A 241 1.39 -15.39 -18.01
CA ARG A 241 0.44 -15.34 -19.14
C ARG A 241 0.46 -14.00 -19.85
N VAL A 242 0.35 -12.89 -19.10
CA VAL A 242 0.35 -11.54 -19.67
C VAL A 242 1.70 -11.22 -20.31
N MET A 243 2.81 -11.56 -19.65
CA MET A 243 4.16 -11.37 -20.19
C MET A 243 4.42 -12.22 -21.44
N ALA A 244 3.98 -13.48 -21.46
CA ALA A 244 4.11 -14.34 -22.64
C ALA A 244 3.42 -13.72 -23.86
N ALA A 245 2.21 -13.19 -23.69
CA ALA A 245 1.48 -12.50 -24.75
C ALA A 245 2.24 -11.26 -25.24
N GLN A 246 2.80 -10.44 -24.35
CA GLN A 246 3.60 -9.27 -24.72
C GLN A 246 4.87 -9.63 -25.52
N LEU A 247 5.47 -10.78 -25.22
CA LEU A 247 6.66 -11.28 -25.90
C LEU A 247 6.37 -12.14 -27.14
N GLY A 248 5.09 -12.37 -27.47
CA GLY A 248 4.68 -13.26 -28.56
C GLY A 248 5.03 -14.73 -28.32
N LEU A 249 5.14 -15.13 -27.04
CA LEU A 249 5.45 -16.49 -26.61
C LEU A 249 4.16 -17.28 -26.31
N PRO A 250 4.21 -18.64 -26.36
CA PRO A 250 3.11 -19.46 -25.89
C PRO A 250 2.84 -19.23 -24.39
N ASP A 251 1.57 -19.13 -24.04
CA ASP A 251 1.10 -19.04 -22.67
C ASP A 251 1.55 -20.27 -21.85
N PRO A 252 2.20 -20.10 -20.69
CA PRO A 252 2.66 -21.22 -19.88
C PRO A 252 1.53 -22.07 -19.27
N ILE A 253 0.29 -21.58 -19.24
CA ILE A 253 -0.86 -22.28 -18.68
C ILE A 253 -1.45 -23.25 -19.73
N ASP A 254 -1.71 -22.77 -20.96
CA ASP A 254 -2.45 -23.54 -21.97
C ASP A 254 -1.71 -23.70 -23.33
N GLY A 255 -0.53 -23.12 -23.47
CA GLY A 255 0.30 -23.22 -24.67
C GLY A 255 -0.18 -22.38 -25.87
N VAL A 256 -1.21 -21.54 -25.69
CA VAL A 256 -1.77 -20.72 -26.76
C VAL A 256 -1.00 -19.40 -26.87
N THR A 257 -0.56 -19.01 -28.06
CA THR A 257 0.00 -17.69 -28.32
C THR A 257 -1.14 -16.67 -28.44
N ARG A 258 -1.07 -15.59 -27.66
CA ARG A 258 -2.06 -14.53 -27.61
C ARG A 258 -1.51 -13.21 -28.10
N GLU A 259 -2.40 -12.35 -28.57
CA GLU A 259 -2.07 -10.95 -28.79
C GLU A 259 -1.72 -10.26 -27.47
N PRO A 260 -0.86 -9.24 -27.45
CA PRO A 260 -0.50 -8.50 -26.25
C PRO A 260 -1.74 -7.96 -25.53
N TYR A 261 -1.73 -8.01 -24.18
CA TYR A 261 -2.66 -7.27 -23.36
C TYR A 261 -2.30 -5.79 -23.39
N GLY A 262 -3.27 -4.90 -23.36
CA GLY A 262 -3.05 -3.44 -23.35
C GLY A 262 -2.56 -2.90 -22.00
N PHE A 263 -2.26 -3.75 -21.03
CA PHE A 263 -1.87 -3.41 -19.66
C PHE A 263 -0.73 -4.31 -19.17
N HIS A 264 -0.07 -3.86 -18.09
CA HIS A 264 0.93 -4.65 -17.38
C HIS A 264 0.30 -5.38 -16.20
N LEU A 265 0.79 -6.57 -15.87
CA LEU A 265 0.42 -7.28 -14.67
C LEU A 265 1.60 -7.37 -13.71
N LYS A 266 1.40 -6.80 -12.52
CA LYS A 266 2.27 -6.90 -11.37
C LYS A 266 1.60 -7.71 -10.28
N PHE A 267 2.38 -8.35 -9.39
CA PHE A 267 1.82 -8.87 -8.16
C PHE A 267 2.66 -8.50 -6.94
N CYS A 268 2.00 -8.35 -5.80
CA CYS A 268 2.62 -8.04 -4.53
C CYS A 268 2.32 -9.14 -3.51
N THR A 269 3.38 -9.77 -2.97
CA THR A 269 3.22 -10.76 -1.90
C THR A 269 3.01 -10.09 -0.54
N ALA A 270 2.33 -10.77 0.39
CA ALA A 270 2.18 -10.33 1.77
C ALA A 270 3.56 -10.13 2.42
N THR A 271 4.46 -11.10 2.24
CA THR A 271 5.85 -10.99 2.72
C THR A 271 6.57 -9.75 2.19
N TYR A 272 6.38 -9.39 0.91
CA TYR A 272 7.02 -8.21 0.34
C TYR A 272 6.43 -6.90 0.89
N LYS A 273 5.13 -6.86 1.12
CA LYS A 273 4.48 -5.69 1.75
C LYS A 273 5.03 -5.46 3.17
N ASP A 274 5.16 -6.51 3.97
CA ASP A 274 5.62 -6.41 5.36
C ASP A 274 7.13 -6.19 5.45
N SER A 275 7.92 -7.12 4.94
CA SER A 275 9.38 -7.10 5.08
C SER A 275 10.09 -6.18 4.09
N GLY A 276 9.44 -5.78 3.02
CA GLY A 276 9.94 -4.84 2.01
C GLY A 276 9.40 -3.43 2.22
N GLN A 277 8.15 -3.20 1.87
CA GLN A 277 7.56 -1.85 1.82
C GLN A 277 7.43 -1.22 3.21
N LEU A 278 6.82 -1.93 4.17
CA LEU A 278 6.62 -1.43 5.53
C LEU A 278 7.94 -1.19 6.24
N ARG A 279 8.86 -2.15 6.17
CA ARG A 279 10.20 -2.02 6.76
C ARG A 279 10.95 -0.81 6.21
N ARG A 280 10.95 -0.59 4.88
CA ARG A 280 11.59 0.58 4.26
C ARG A 280 10.94 1.89 4.71
N ARG A 281 9.62 1.91 4.91
CA ARG A 281 8.90 3.06 5.45
C ARG A 281 9.36 3.38 6.87
N PHE A 282 9.51 2.39 7.74
CA PHE A 282 10.02 2.57 9.10
C PHE A 282 11.46 3.05 9.12
N ILE A 283 12.35 2.44 8.32
CA ILE A 283 13.74 2.89 8.19
C ILE A 283 13.78 4.34 7.74
N ARG A 284 13.05 4.69 6.68
CA ARG A 284 13.00 6.04 6.14
C ARG A 284 12.51 7.06 7.17
N ARG A 285 11.45 6.71 7.92
CA ARG A 285 10.96 7.56 9.01
C ARG A 285 12.01 7.69 10.12
N GLY A 286 12.61 6.59 10.54
CA GLY A 286 13.68 6.57 11.54
C GLY A 286 14.86 7.46 11.15
N GLU A 287 15.36 7.35 9.92
CA GLU A 287 16.47 8.20 9.40
C GLU A 287 16.18 9.72 9.50
N HIS A 288 14.90 10.12 9.39
CA HIS A 288 14.51 11.53 9.43
C HIS A 288 14.08 12.02 10.82
N THR A 289 13.83 11.10 11.76
CA THR A 289 13.34 11.45 13.10
C THR A 289 14.28 11.06 14.23
N ILE A 290 15.34 10.31 13.92
CA ILE A 290 16.30 9.81 14.91
C ILE A 290 16.93 10.95 15.74
N SER A 291 16.93 10.77 17.06
CA SER A 291 17.59 11.65 17.99
C SER A 291 19.04 11.21 18.25
N PRO A 292 19.94 12.09 18.73
CA PRO A 292 21.36 11.76 18.93
C PRO A 292 21.65 10.62 19.90
N HIS A 293 20.70 10.29 20.77
CA HIS A 293 20.82 9.22 21.78
C HIS A 293 20.19 7.88 21.32
N GLU A 294 19.61 7.88 20.14
CA GLU A 294 18.94 6.70 19.57
C GLU A 294 19.84 6.01 18.52
N THR A 295 19.60 4.75 18.31
CA THR A 295 20.22 3.96 17.23
C THR A 295 19.12 3.34 16.39
N LEU A 296 19.17 3.58 15.08
CA LEU A 296 18.25 2.96 14.13
C LEU A 296 18.76 1.57 13.78
N THR A 297 17.91 0.58 13.92
CA THR A 297 18.20 -0.81 13.54
C THR A 297 17.89 -1.08 12.07
N ASP A 298 18.35 -2.19 11.55
CA ASP A 298 18.13 -2.61 10.16
C ASP A 298 16.65 -2.88 9.82
N ASP A 299 15.80 -3.09 10.83
CA ASP A 299 14.36 -3.29 10.68
C ASP A 299 13.51 -2.03 10.87
N GLY A 300 14.17 -0.90 11.14
CA GLY A 300 13.52 0.41 11.31
C GLY A 300 13.08 0.71 12.74
N THR A 301 13.54 -0.08 13.73
CA THR A 301 13.28 0.18 15.15
C THR A 301 14.30 1.19 15.70
N LEU A 302 13.84 2.13 16.53
CA LEU A 302 14.73 3.01 17.29
C LEU A 302 15.03 2.38 18.66
N ILE A 303 16.30 2.26 18.99
CA ILE A 303 16.78 1.72 20.27
C ILE A 303 17.50 2.84 21.01
N PHE A 304 17.21 2.99 22.29
CA PHE A 304 17.91 3.89 23.18
C PHE A 304 18.11 3.22 24.55
N GLY A 305 19.14 3.66 25.26
CA GLY A 305 19.35 3.25 26.65
C GLY A 305 18.52 4.14 27.59
N ALA A 306 17.80 3.52 28.50
CA ALA A 306 17.10 4.21 29.57
C ALA A 306 17.59 3.73 30.93
N LEU A 307 17.76 4.66 31.88
CA LEU A 307 18.05 4.36 33.29
C LEU A 307 16.78 4.61 34.08
N SER A 308 16.46 3.72 35.00
CA SER A 308 15.34 3.88 35.92
C SER A 308 15.85 4.33 37.28
N SER A 309 15.28 5.39 37.81
CA SER A 309 15.61 5.94 39.14
C SER A 309 14.34 6.42 39.84
N THR A 310 14.43 6.58 41.15
CA THR A 310 13.35 7.23 41.91
C THR A 310 13.42 8.75 41.74
N PRO A 311 12.30 9.49 41.87
CA PRO A 311 12.32 10.95 41.75
C PRO A 311 13.34 11.66 42.68
N ASP A 312 13.58 11.11 43.83
CA ASP A 312 14.52 11.67 44.84
C ASP A 312 16.00 11.48 44.44
N GLU A 313 16.31 10.52 43.55
CA GLU A 313 17.67 10.21 43.11
C GLU A 313 18.02 10.84 41.74
N GLN A 314 17.05 11.44 41.07
CA GLN A 314 17.18 11.92 39.70
C GLN A 314 18.30 12.96 39.52
N GLU A 315 18.36 13.97 40.37
CA GLU A 315 19.37 15.02 40.30
C GLU A 315 20.78 14.46 40.52
N GLU A 316 20.95 13.56 41.50
CA GLU A 316 22.23 12.93 41.79
C GLU A 316 22.71 12.06 40.62
N TRP A 317 21.80 11.31 40.00
CA TRP A 317 22.10 10.48 38.82
C TRP A 317 22.49 11.33 37.61
N ILE A 318 21.82 12.44 37.35
CA ILE A 318 22.16 13.35 36.25
C ILE A 318 23.59 13.90 36.48
N ASP A 319 23.90 14.36 37.68
CA ASP A 319 25.21 14.91 38.00
C ASP A 319 26.34 13.85 37.87
N GLU A 320 26.08 12.62 38.33
CA GLU A 320 27.06 11.51 38.22
C GLU A 320 27.29 11.12 36.78
N ILE A 321 26.24 10.94 35.97
CA ILE A 321 26.34 10.60 34.56
C ILE A 321 27.09 11.71 33.80
N CYS A 322 26.75 12.98 34.02
CA CYS A 322 27.44 14.11 33.41
C CYS A 322 28.91 14.15 33.78
N LYS A 323 29.24 13.85 35.02
CA LYS A 323 30.61 13.85 35.51
C LYS A 323 31.44 12.68 34.92
N GLU A 324 30.88 11.49 34.86
CA GLU A 324 31.57 10.30 34.35
C GLU A 324 31.69 10.25 32.84
N THR A 325 30.65 10.68 32.14
CA THR A 325 30.57 10.57 30.66
C THR A 325 31.02 11.84 29.94
N GLY A 326 31.04 12.98 30.63
CA GLY A 326 31.27 14.30 30.03
C GLY A 326 30.07 14.80 29.21
N LEU A 327 28.92 14.13 29.24
CA LEU A 327 27.70 14.55 28.55
C LEU A 327 27.09 15.76 29.24
N PRO A 328 26.69 16.81 28.52
CA PRO A 328 25.93 17.90 29.07
C PRO A 328 24.55 17.46 29.57
N SER A 329 24.10 17.96 30.73
CA SER A 329 22.81 17.60 31.33
C SER A 329 21.61 17.80 30.42
N ARG A 330 21.70 18.70 29.43
CA ARG A 330 20.64 18.91 28.41
C ARG A 330 20.37 17.71 27.49
N PHE A 331 21.19 16.68 27.51
CA PHE A 331 20.99 15.42 26.79
C PHE A 331 20.34 14.34 27.66
N LEU A 332 20.12 14.63 28.92
CA LEU A 332 19.44 13.75 29.86
C LEU A 332 18.07 14.34 30.15
N TYR A 333 17.02 13.57 29.95
CA TYR A 333 15.66 13.96 30.31
C TYR A 333 14.93 12.78 30.92
N TRP A 334 13.92 13.09 31.71
CA TRP A 334 13.08 12.13 32.40
C TRP A 334 11.79 12.00 31.64
N ASP A 335 11.36 10.75 31.45
CA ASP A 335 10.04 10.42 30.95
C ASP A 335 9.22 9.94 32.16
N GLU A 336 8.05 10.56 32.42
CA GLU A 336 7.18 10.26 33.57
C GLU A 336 6.24 9.09 33.29
#